data_4e79e4c5f1bc2516181fdffbd557615a
#
_entry.id   4e79e4c5f1bc2516181fdffbd557615a
#
_cell.length_a   1.000
_cell.length_b   1.000
_cell.length_c   1.000
_cell.angle_alpha   90.00
_cell.angle_beta   90.00
_cell.angle_gamma   90.00
#
_symmetry.space_group_name_H-M   'P 1'
#
loop_
_entity.id
_entity.type
_entity.pdbx_description
1 polymer ?
#
loop_
_entity_poly.entity_id
_entity_poly.type
_entity_poly.pdbx_seq_one_letter_code
_entity_poly.pdbx_strand_id
1 'polypeptide(L)'
;MKQQEKPGSGKQAKKAAVSAPATPVVPVHVPALFRKLDWFTFAFATLVVMIGYWLTISPEVTLEDSGELAVGSHWAGVPHPPGYPVWTLYTWLFTKLVPFSNIAWRVSLSSAVASA
;
A
#
# COMPACT_ATOMS: atom_id res chain seq x y z
N MET A 1 -85.49 16.91 -7.64
CA MET A 1 -85.38 17.48 -9.03
C MET A 1 -83.97 17.60 -9.42
N LYS A 2 -83.54 16.84 -10.54
CA LYS A 2 -82.53 17.18 -11.50
C LYS A 2 -81.07 17.34 -11.00
N GLN A 3 -80.04 16.85 -11.60
CA GLN A 3 -79.80 16.05 -12.82
C GLN A 3 -78.42 15.47 -12.70
N GLN A 4 -78.25 14.30 -13.27
CA GLN A 4 -76.94 13.64 -13.46
C GLN A 4 -76.15 14.42 -14.53
N GLU A 5 -74.89 14.58 -14.27
CA GLU A 5 -73.91 14.80 -15.36
C GLU A 5 -72.74 13.87 -15.21
N LYS A 6 -72.51 13.05 -16.24
CA LYS A 6 -71.39 12.15 -16.38
C LYS A 6 -70.11 12.92 -16.71
N PRO A 7 -68.99 12.64 -16.10
CA PRO A 7 -67.74 13.13 -16.65
C PRO A 7 -67.22 12.15 -17.71
N GLY A 8 -66.80 12.77 -18.78
CA GLY A 8 -66.30 12.11 -19.99
C GLY A 8 -65.01 11.33 -19.84
N SER A 9 -64.98 10.33 -20.70
CA SER A 9 -63.83 9.46 -20.97
C SER A 9 -62.60 10.25 -21.39
N GLY A 10 -61.68 10.44 -20.44
CA GLY A 10 -60.35 10.95 -20.76
C GLY A 10 -59.51 9.82 -21.40
N LYS A 11 -59.33 9.90 -22.71
CA LYS A 11 -58.42 9.07 -23.46
C LYS A 11 -57.01 9.28 -22.92
N GLN A 12 -56.48 8.31 -22.17
CA GLN A 12 -55.06 8.27 -21.87
C GLN A 12 -54.27 8.10 -23.16
N ALA A 13 -53.64 9.16 -23.58
CA ALA A 13 -52.62 9.12 -24.62
C ALA A 13 -51.44 8.30 -24.08
N LYS A 14 -51.33 7.07 -24.57
CA LYS A 14 -50.21 6.16 -24.30
C LYS A 14 -48.96 6.80 -24.95
N LYS A 15 -48.18 7.53 -24.14
CA LYS A 15 -46.93 8.12 -24.56
C LYS A 15 -45.97 6.96 -24.93
N ALA A 16 -45.82 6.71 -26.20
CA ALA A 16 -44.84 5.74 -26.69
C ALA A 16 -43.47 6.23 -26.25
N ALA A 17 -42.89 5.52 -25.25
CA ALA A 17 -41.51 5.71 -24.89
C ALA A 17 -40.65 5.25 -26.07
N VAL A 18 -40.12 6.20 -26.82
CA VAL A 18 -39.08 5.91 -27.80
C VAL A 18 -37.89 5.40 -27.03
N SER A 19 -37.70 4.09 -27.03
CA SER A 19 -36.47 3.49 -26.52
C SER A 19 -35.32 3.94 -27.41
N ALA A 20 -34.46 4.81 -26.90
CA ALA A 20 -33.23 5.14 -27.59
C ALA A 20 -32.43 3.84 -27.84
N PRO A 21 -31.84 3.69 -29.04
CA PRO A 21 -31.04 2.51 -29.32
C PRO A 21 -29.90 2.41 -28.27
N ALA A 22 -29.84 1.28 -27.58
CA ALA A 22 -28.76 1.02 -26.64
C ALA A 22 -27.44 1.03 -27.42
N THR A 23 -26.63 2.04 -27.18
CA THR A 23 -25.26 2.06 -27.70
C THR A 23 -24.55 0.80 -27.22
N PRO A 24 -23.93 0.01 -28.13
CA PRO A 24 -23.21 -1.19 -27.71
C PRO A 24 -22.10 -0.79 -26.76
N VAL A 25 -22.19 -1.26 -25.52
CA VAL A 25 -21.13 -1.08 -24.53
C VAL A 25 -19.96 -1.94 -24.98
N VAL A 26 -18.98 -1.34 -25.63
CA VAL A 26 -17.74 -2.02 -25.96
C VAL A 26 -17.04 -2.34 -24.64
N PRO A 27 -16.76 -3.61 -24.35
CA PRO A 27 -16.04 -3.96 -23.13
C PRO A 27 -14.65 -3.33 -23.16
N VAL A 28 -14.42 -2.35 -22.27
CA VAL A 28 -13.10 -1.77 -22.10
C VAL A 28 -12.22 -2.81 -21.45
N HIS A 29 -11.32 -3.40 -22.25
CA HIS A 29 -10.32 -4.32 -21.72
C HIS A 29 -9.31 -3.50 -20.89
N VAL A 30 -9.46 -3.55 -19.57
CA VAL A 30 -8.49 -2.94 -18.64
C VAL A 30 -7.30 -3.91 -18.54
N PRO A 31 -6.12 -3.54 -19.03
CA PRO A 31 -4.95 -4.41 -18.91
C PRO A 31 -4.60 -4.60 -17.43
N ALA A 32 -4.05 -5.75 -17.09
CA ALA A 32 -3.56 -6.01 -15.73
C ALA A 32 -2.55 -4.93 -15.34
N LEU A 33 -2.71 -4.37 -14.13
CA LEU A 33 -1.87 -3.27 -13.60
C LEU A 33 -0.39 -3.66 -13.59
N PHE A 34 -0.10 -4.94 -13.29
CA PHE A 34 1.25 -5.49 -13.28
C PHE A 34 1.33 -6.70 -14.20
N ARG A 35 2.31 -6.71 -15.09
CA ARG A 35 2.66 -7.85 -15.94
C ARG A 35 3.73 -8.71 -15.26
N LYS A 36 3.93 -9.92 -15.77
CA LYS A 36 5.00 -10.82 -15.29
C LYS A 36 6.40 -10.17 -15.38
N LEU A 37 6.61 -9.37 -16.42
CA LEU A 37 7.86 -8.63 -16.61
C LEU A 37 8.10 -7.60 -15.49
N ASP A 38 7.05 -6.90 -15.04
CA ASP A 38 7.15 -5.90 -13.98
C ASP A 38 7.58 -6.56 -12.66
N TRP A 39 7.01 -7.73 -12.34
CA TRP A 39 7.41 -8.52 -11.18
C TRP A 39 8.86 -9.04 -11.27
N PHE A 40 9.28 -9.46 -12.46
CA PHE A 40 10.66 -9.88 -12.68
C PHE A 40 11.62 -8.71 -12.51
N THR A 41 11.31 -7.55 -13.09
CA THR A 41 12.12 -6.34 -12.97
C THR A 41 12.20 -5.88 -11.51
N PHE A 42 11.07 -5.89 -10.81
CA PHE A 42 11.03 -5.57 -9.39
C PHE A 42 11.93 -6.51 -8.57
N ALA A 43 11.77 -7.82 -8.74
CA ALA A 43 12.57 -8.80 -8.01
C ALA A 43 14.07 -8.68 -8.32
N PHE A 44 14.41 -8.46 -9.59
CA PHE A 44 15.80 -8.27 -10.01
C PHE A 44 16.41 -6.99 -9.41
N ALA A 45 15.71 -5.88 -9.50
CA ALA A 45 16.17 -4.60 -8.95
C ALA A 45 16.35 -4.70 -7.43
N THR A 46 15.35 -5.25 -6.72
CA THR A 46 15.43 -5.49 -5.27
C THR A 46 16.62 -6.36 -4.90
N LEU A 47 16.86 -7.43 -5.65
CA LEU A 47 18.00 -8.33 -5.40
C LEU A 47 19.34 -7.61 -5.56
N VAL A 48 19.52 -6.84 -6.64
CA VAL A 48 20.76 -6.08 -6.91
C VAL A 48 21.01 -5.07 -5.79
N VAL A 49 19.98 -4.30 -5.41
CA VAL A 49 20.09 -3.30 -4.35
C VAL A 49 20.37 -3.98 -3.00
N MET A 50 19.71 -5.08 -2.70
CA MET A 50 19.92 -5.84 -1.45
C MET A 50 21.33 -6.41 -1.36
N ILE A 51 21.89 -6.92 -2.46
CA ILE A 51 23.29 -7.37 -2.49
C ILE A 51 24.23 -6.19 -2.18
N GLY A 52 23.99 -5.02 -2.78
CA GLY A 52 24.75 -3.82 -2.47
C GLY A 52 24.72 -3.47 -0.98
N TYR A 53 23.54 -3.43 -0.39
CA TYR A 53 23.40 -3.19 1.06
C TYR A 53 24.08 -4.27 1.89
N TRP A 54 23.92 -5.55 1.55
CA TRP A 54 24.56 -6.64 2.29
C TRP A 54 26.07 -6.52 2.34
N LEU A 55 26.69 -6.06 1.26
CA LEU A 55 28.13 -5.88 1.19
C LEU A 55 28.64 -4.61 1.91
N THR A 56 27.76 -3.62 2.11
CA THR A 56 28.13 -2.30 2.64
C THR A 56 27.56 -2.00 4.03
N ILE A 57 26.66 -2.85 4.52
CA ILE A 57 26.02 -2.67 5.84
C ILE A 57 27.08 -2.65 6.94
N SER A 58 27.01 -1.67 7.82
CA SER A 58 27.90 -1.59 8.95
C SER A 58 27.65 -2.76 9.93
N PRO A 59 28.70 -3.47 10.35
CA PRO A 59 28.56 -4.56 11.32
C PRO A 59 28.25 -4.09 12.74
N GLU A 60 28.50 -2.82 13.05
CA GLU A 60 28.40 -2.27 14.40
C GLU A 60 27.78 -0.88 14.44
N VAL A 61 27.63 -0.34 15.63
CA VAL A 61 27.24 1.06 15.86
C VAL A 61 28.27 1.98 15.19
N THR A 62 27.76 2.88 14.39
CA THR A 62 28.58 3.86 13.67
C THR A 62 28.51 5.25 14.32
N LEU A 63 28.37 6.29 13.52
CA LEU A 63 28.37 7.67 13.98
C LEU A 63 27.00 8.10 14.54
N GLU A 64 27.01 9.19 15.30
CA GLU A 64 25.84 9.93 15.78
C GLU A 64 24.84 9.05 16.56
N ASP A 65 23.57 9.10 16.18
CA ASP A 65 22.45 8.53 16.92
C ASP A 65 22.29 7.00 16.73
N SER A 66 23.19 6.35 15.99
CA SER A 66 23.05 4.91 15.69
C SER A 66 22.96 4.03 16.92
N GLY A 67 23.66 4.39 17.99
CA GLY A 67 23.62 3.70 19.27
C GLY A 67 22.27 3.86 19.96
N GLU A 68 21.75 5.08 20.03
CA GLU A 68 20.45 5.37 20.61
C GLU A 68 19.33 4.69 19.82
N LEU A 69 19.38 4.77 18.48
CA LEU A 69 18.42 4.12 17.62
C LEU A 69 18.44 2.59 17.75
N ALA A 70 19.61 1.97 17.93
CA ALA A 70 19.73 0.55 18.17
C ALA A 70 19.12 0.12 19.52
N VAL A 71 19.35 0.91 20.57
CA VAL A 71 18.76 0.67 21.90
C VAL A 71 17.25 0.90 21.87
N GLY A 72 16.79 2.01 21.29
CA GLY A 72 15.38 2.32 21.11
C GLY A 72 14.64 1.22 20.34
N SER A 73 15.25 0.71 19.27
CA SER A 73 14.70 -0.41 18.51
C SER A 73 14.63 -1.71 19.32
N HIS A 74 15.66 -2.04 20.08
CA HIS A 74 15.69 -3.30 20.85
C HIS A 74 14.60 -3.37 21.92
N TRP A 75 14.35 -2.25 22.60
CA TRP A 75 13.40 -2.16 23.70
C TRP A 75 12.03 -1.63 23.31
N ALA A 76 11.79 -1.37 22.00
CA ALA A 76 10.62 -0.67 21.52
C ALA A 76 10.41 0.68 22.23
N GLY A 77 11.53 1.33 22.56
CA GLY A 77 11.55 2.61 23.29
C GLY A 77 11.31 3.80 22.37
N VAL A 78 11.30 4.99 22.97
CA VAL A 78 11.16 6.25 22.24
C VAL A 78 12.55 6.88 22.16
N PRO A 79 13.22 6.88 21.01
CA PRO A 79 14.43 7.67 20.81
C PRO A 79 14.09 9.16 20.91
N HIS A 80 15.12 10.01 20.87
CA HIS A 80 14.96 11.46 20.95
C HIS A 80 13.79 12.01 20.08
N PRO A 81 13.21 13.18 20.43
CA PRO A 81 12.11 13.74 19.64
C PRO A 81 12.45 13.85 18.14
N PRO A 82 11.50 13.49 17.25
CA PRO A 82 10.07 13.20 17.45
C PRO A 82 9.69 11.75 17.80
N GLY A 83 10.65 10.84 18.08
CA GLY A 83 10.38 9.53 18.61
C GLY A 83 10.16 8.40 17.59
N TYR A 84 9.97 8.66 16.34
CA TYR A 84 9.87 7.71 15.20
C TYR A 84 9.06 6.41 15.46
N PRO A 85 7.82 6.45 15.94
CA PRO A 85 7.13 5.28 16.49
C PRO A 85 6.97 4.14 15.47
N VAL A 86 6.65 4.44 14.22
CA VAL A 86 6.49 3.42 13.16
C VAL A 86 7.83 2.77 12.83
N TRP A 87 8.89 3.57 12.71
CA TRP A 87 10.24 3.08 12.46
C TRP A 87 10.72 2.21 13.62
N THR A 88 10.53 2.66 14.86
CA THR A 88 10.94 1.92 16.07
C THR A 88 10.26 0.55 16.15
N LEU A 89 8.95 0.46 15.92
CA LEU A 89 8.23 -0.82 15.93
C LEU A 89 8.68 -1.74 14.80
N TYR A 90 8.89 -1.19 13.61
CA TYR A 90 9.41 -1.93 12.48
C TYR A 90 10.80 -2.51 12.75
N THR A 91 11.72 -1.71 13.23
CA THR A 91 13.10 -2.13 13.56
C THR A 91 13.13 -3.07 14.76
N TRP A 92 12.29 -2.85 15.78
CA TRP A 92 12.11 -3.77 16.88
C TRP A 92 11.76 -5.18 16.40
N LEU A 93 10.85 -5.30 15.45
CA LEU A 93 10.47 -6.57 14.85
C LEU A 93 11.69 -7.29 14.27
N PHE A 94 12.58 -6.59 13.56
CA PHE A 94 13.82 -7.16 13.04
C PHE A 94 14.75 -7.63 14.15
N THR A 95 14.83 -6.89 15.26
CA THR A 95 15.67 -7.33 16.42
C THR A 95 15.19 -8.64 17.04
N LYS A 96 13.90 -9.00 16.85
CA LYS A 96 13.31 -10.24 17.39
C LYS A 96 13.28 -11.38 16.36
N LEU A 97 13.03 -11.06 15.09
CA LEU A 97 12.91 -12.08 14.03
C LEU A 97 14.26 -12.56 13.49
N VAL A 98 15.27 -11.69 13.48
CA VAL A 98 16.60 -12.06 12.98
C VAL A 98 17.44 -12.63 14.14
N PRO A 99 17.77 -13.94 14.13
CA PRO A 99 18.40 -14.58 15.29
C PRO A 99 19.92 -14.49 15.32
N PHE A 100 20.53 -13.87 14.33
CA PHE A 100 22.00 -13.80 14.18
C PHE A 100 22.48 -12.35 14.14
N SER A 101 23.79 -12.14 14.31
CA SER A 101 24.46 -10.84 14.37
C SER A 101 24.03 -9.99 15.58
N ASN A 102 24.59 -8.81 15.71
CA ASN A 102 24.28 -7.89 16.80
C ASN A 102 23.04 -7.01 16.51
N ILE A 103 22.57 -6.28 17.51
CA ILE A 103 21.36 -5.47 17.41
C ILE A 103 21.52 -4.33 16.39
N ALA A 104 22.68 -3.66 16.38
CA ALA A 104 22.94 -2.56 15.46
C ALA A 104 22.85 -3.03 14.00
N TRP A 105 23.45 -4.17 13.69
CA TRP A 105 23.36 -4.78 12.36
C TRP A 105 21.92 -5.14 11.96
N ARG A 106 21.13 -5.70 12.89
CA ARG A 106 19.71 -6.04 12.63
C ARG A 106 18.87 -4.80 12.33
N VAL A 107 19.13 -3.69 13.02
CA VAL A 107 18.48 -2.41 12.78
C VAL A 107 18.91 -1.84 11.41
N SER A 108 20.19 -1.90 11.08
CA SER A 108 20.69 -1.50 9.75
C SER A 108 20.11 -2.36 8.63
N LEU A 109 19.99 -3.69 8.87
CA LEU A 109 19.34 -4.59 7.92
C LEU A 109 17.86 -4.22 7.68
N SER A 110 17.13 -3.82 8.72
CA SER A 110 15.74 -3.38 8.56
C SER A 110 15.63 -2.17 7.62
N SER A 111 16.54 -1.22 7.74
CA SER A 111 16.60 -0.05 6.86
C SER A 111 16.97 -0.45 5.41
N ALA A 112 17.90 -1.38 5.25
CA ALA A 112 18.25 -1.92 3.94
C ALA A 112 17.04 -2.59 3.24
N VAL A 113 16.27 -3.40 3.99
CA VAL A 113 15.06 -4.06 3.48
C VAL A 113 13.96 -3.05 3.13
N ALA A 114 13.80 -1.98 3.91
CA ALA A 114 12.81 -0.94 3.62
C ALA A 114 13.18 -0.09 2.39
N SER A 115 14.47 -0.04 2.03
CA SER A 115 14.99 0.79 0.93
C SER A 115 15.13 0.04 -0.38
N ALA A 116 15.14 -1.30 -0.35
CA ALA A 116 15.27 -2.17 -1.51
C ALA A 116 13.90 -2.54 -2.11
#